data_416c748c0fbf61923102ce2942ca0f9b
#
_entry.id   416c748c0fbf61923102ce2942ca0f9b
#
_cell.length_a   1.000
_cell.length_b   1.000
_cell.length_c   1.000
_cell.angle_alpha   90.00
_cell.angle_beta   90.00
_cell.angle_gamma   90.00
#
_symmetry.space_group_name_H-M   'P 1'
#
loop_
_entity.id
_entity.type
_entity.pdbx_description
1 polymer ?
#
loop_
_entity_poly.entity_id
_entity_poly.type
_entity_poly.pdbx_seq_one_letter_code
_entity_poly.pdbx_strand_id
1 'polypeptide(L)'
;MTDVPVTPDQHVLYSKTLTDDRGNFDYRGDLHRPGESLSGLHERIEHHLAASFPESRFALRTEAFVGGRKLIAELLDHPHDLTSEDERDAFRTTARDQIERFGFTRSNFYQDYHSCAFYSEVRIGSAYWTTLAARRGMAHPVDQKMTLAAFRKTIKPGDTLKLIHAPWSNPNIGVARTVEKVRSVDLVIGGSHLSYPRASAFACDGRMVRIAMGTDRNPDAHLLYEWTRDAA
;
A
#
# COMPACT_ATOMS: atom_id res chain seq x y z
N MET A 1 -0.28 19.97 50.53
CA MET A 1 0.49 19.65 49.32
C MET A 1 -0.13 18.40 48.75
N THR A 2 -0.96 18.53 47.75
CA THR A 2 -1.63 17.42 47.08
C THR A 2 -0.72 16.93 45.98
N ASP A 3 -0.19 15.71 46.13
CA ASP A 3 0.50 15.00 45.06
C ASP A 3 -0.44 14.83 43.86
N VAL A 4 -0.16 15.54 42.80
CA VAL A 4 -0.79 15.30 41.50
C VAL A 4 -0.17 14.02 40.94
N PRO A 5 -0.96 12.96 40.66
CA PRO A 5 -0.41 11.74 40.07
C PRO A 5 0.20 12.08 38.72
N VAL A 6 1.49 11.84 38.57
CA VAL A 6 2.20 11.90 37.29
C VAL A 6 1.59 10.81 36.41
N THR A 7 0.79 11.21 35.46
CA THR A 7 0.30 10.32 34.38
C THR A 7 1.51 9.73 33.68
N PRO A 8 1.60 8.41 33.44
CA PRO A 8 2.71 7.85 32.66
C PRO A 8 2.79 8.56 31.33
N ASP A 9 3.98 9.03 30.97
CA ASP A 9 4.28 9.73 29.72
C ASP A 9 3.60 9.01 28.56
N GLN A 10 2.54 9.62 28.04
CA GLN A 10 1.92 9.13 26.82
C GLN A 10 2.93 9.34 25.70
N HIS A 11 3.47 8.24 25.19
CA HIS A 11 4.41 8.28 24.08
C HIS A 11 3.77 9.05 22.89
N VAL A 12 4.43 10.12 22.45
CA VAL A 12 3.97 10.90 21.29
C VAL A 12 4.20 10.08 20.03
N LEU A 13 3.16 9.93 19.22
CA LEU A 13 3.26 9.22 17.94
C LEU A 13 4.09 10.02 16.94
N TYR A 14 4.81 9.31 16.07
CA TYR A 14 5.59 9.94 15.00
C TYR A 14 4.73 10.88 14.14
N SER A 15 3.54 10.43 13.73
CA SER A 15 2.58 11.20 12.94
C SER A 15 2.01 12.42 13.65
N LYS A 16 2.18 12.53 14.97
CA LYS A 16 1.71 13.66 15.81
C LYS A 16 2.84 14.55 16.28
N THR A 17 4.08 14.22 15.96
CA THR A 17 5.23 15.06 16.28
C THR A 17 5.22 16.30 15.39
N LEU A 18 5.35 17.46 15.97
CA LEU A 18 5.34 18.73 15.26
C LEU A 18 6.76 19.26 15.08
N THR A 19 6.97 19.97 13.99
CA THR A 19 8.16 20.81 13.79
C THR A 19 8.01 22.08 14.63
N ASP A 20 9.07 22.48 15.34
CA ASP A 20 9.08 23.72 16.11
C ASP A 20 9.25 24.96 15.20
N ASP A 21 9.11 26.16 15.80
CA ASP A 21 9.22 27.46 15.09
C ASP A 21 10.62 27.70 14.48
N ARG A 22 11.64 26.94 14.91
CA ARG A 22 13.01 26.98 14.39
C ARG A 22 13.27 25.95 13.30
N GLY A 23 12.23 25.23 12.88
CA GLY A 23 12.32 24.21 11.85
C GLY A 23 12.88 22.87 12.33
N ASN A 24 13.01 22.64 13.65
CA ASN A 24 13.47 21.38 14.18
C ASN A 24 12.30 20.38 14.30
N PHE A 25 12.54 19.19 13.80
CA PHE A 25 11.75 17.99 14.06
C PHE A 25 12.62 17.03 14.87
N ASP A 26 12.24 16.73 16.09
CA ASP A 26 12.94 15.78 16.97
C ASP A 26 11.93 14.74 17.48
N TYR A 27 12.09 13.51 17.00
CA TYR A 27 11.31 12.36 17.42
C TYR A 27 12.21 11.24 17.90
N ARG A 28 11.83 10.59 19.00
CA ARG A 28 12.47 9.39 19.48
C ARG A 28 11.44 8.40 19.99
N GLY A 29 11.42 7.23 19.37
CA GLY A 29 10.55 6.14 19.77
C GLY A 29 10.94 5.56 21.14
N ASP A 30 9.95 5.16 21.91
CA ASP A 30 10.10 4.56 23.25
C ASP A 30 10.76 3.19 23.22
N LEU A 31 10.72 2.50 22.09
CA LEU A 31 11.34 1.20 21.86
C LEU A 31 12.72 1.30 21.18
N HIS A 32 13.22 2.51 20.95
CA HIS A 32 14.50 2.73 20.29
C HIS A 32 15.67 2.21 21.16
N ARG A 33 16.58 1.46 20.52
CA ARG A 33 17.83 0.96 21.14
C ARG A 33 19.05 1.43 20.33
N PRO A 34 19.92 2.25 20.90
CA PRO A 34 21.15 2.66 20.22
C PRO A 34 22.05 1.47 19.89
N GLY A 35 22.64 1.46 18.69
CA GLY A 35 23.62 0.44 18.29
C GLY A 35 23.04 -0.94 18.01
N GLU A 36 21.71 -1.10 17.94
CA GLU A 36 21.08 -2.36 17.63
C GLU A 36 21.40 -2.82 16.20
N SER A 37 21.68 -4.13 16.04
CA SER A 37 21.89 -4.74 14.72
C SER A 37 20.63 -4.68 13.87
N LEU A 38 20.80 -4.67 12.54
CA LEU A 38 19.66 -4.63 11.62
C LEU A 38 18.77 -5.87 11.75
N SER A 39 19.34 -7.06 11.99
CA SER A 39 18.55 -8.28 12.19
C SER A 39 17.75 -8.24 13.49
N GLY A 40 18.35 -7.80 14.60
CA GLY A 40 17.64 -7.67 15.88
C GLY A 40 16.52 -6.64 15.82
N LEU A 41 16.76 -5.50 15.15
CA LEU A 41 15.72 -4.50 14.88
C LEU A 41 14.56 -5.10 14.06
N HIS A 42 14.88 -5.83 12.99
CA HIS A 42 13.89 -6.48 12.13
C HIS A 42 13.00 -7.43 12.91
N GLU A 43 13.58 -8.38 13.65
CA GLU A 43 12.85 -9.35 14.47
C GLU A 43 11.93 -8.69 15.50
N ARG A 44 12.41 -7.64 16.15
CA ARG A 44 11.61 -6.91 17.15
C ARG A 44 10.45 -6.18 16.52
N ILE A 45 10.64 -5.54 15.37
CA ILE A 45 9.56 -4.86 14.64
C ILE A 45 8.53 -5.88 14.14
N GLU A 46 8.98 -7.00 13.59
CA GLU A 46 8.10 -8.08 13.13
C GLU A 46 7.21 -8.60 14.27
N HIS A 47 7.81 -8.89 15.41
CA HIS A 47 7.11 -9.34 16.61
C HIS A 47 6.11 -8.28 17.12
N HIS A 48 6.52 -7.02 17.11
CA HIS A 48 5.68 -5.91 17.55
C HIS A 48 4.50 -5.68 16.61
N LEU A 49 4.70 -5.74 15.29
CA LEU A 49 3.61 -5.62 14.33
C LEU A 49 2.61 -6.78 14.47
N ALA A 50 3.10 -8.01 14.66
CA ALA A 50 2.23 -9.16 14.91
C ALA A 50 1.41 -9.01 16.19
N ALA A 51 1.99 -8.43 17.24
CA ALA A 51 1.27 -8.16 18.49
C ALA A 51 0.29 -6.98 18.39
N SER A 52 0.66 -5.93 17.64
CA SER A 52 -0.17 -4.71 17.49
C SER A 52 -1.31 -4.91 16.49
N PHE A 53 -1.15 -5.83 15.53
CA PHE A 53 -2.12 -6.15 14.49
C PHE A 53 -2.31 -7.66 14.38
N PRO A 54 -2.90 -8.32 15.40
CA PRO A 54 -2.91 -9.79 15.51
C PRO A 54 -3.64 -10.50 14.35
N GLU A 55 -4.57 -9.81 13.71
CA GLU A 55 -5.35 -10.36 12.59
C GLU A 55 -4.78 -9.95 11.20
N SER A 56 -3.66 -9.22 11.19
CA SER A 56 -3.01 -8.79 9.97
C SER A 56 -1.69 -9.54 9.76
N ARG A 57 -1.31 -9.71 8.51
CA ARG A 57 -0.02 -10.31 8.16
C ARG A 57 0.83 -9.31 7.41
N PHE A 58 2.08 -9.20 7.83
CA PHE A 58 3.07 -8.35 7.19
C PHE A 58 4.25 -9.19 6.67
N ALA A 59 4.88 -8.73 5.60
CA ALA A 59 6.24 -9.09 5.24
C ALA A 59 7.13 -7.88 5.48
N LEU A 60 8.20 -8.08 6.28
CA LEU A 60 9.21 -7.06 6.49
C LEU A 60 10.41 -7.33 5.59
N ARG A 61 10.96 -6.26 5.04
CA ARG A 61 12.25 -6.30 4.36
C ARG A 61 13.04 -5.03 4.64
N THR A 62 14.35 -5.15 4.55
CA THR A 62 15.27 -4.04 4.74
C THR A 62 16.11 -3.86 3.49
N GLU A 63 16.30 -2.61 3.10
CA GLU A 63 17.16 -2.19 2.00
C GLU A 63 18.25 -1.28 2.55
N ALA A 64 19.52 -1.61 2.30
CA ALA A 64 20.63 -0.74 2.61
C ALA A 64 21.02 0.07 1.35
N PHE A 65 21.33 1.34 1.52
CA PHE A 65 21.80 2.22 0.46
C PHE A 65 22.88 3.18 1.00
N VAL A 66 23.55 3.87 0.08
CA VAL A 66 24.56 4.85 0.50
C VAL A 66 23.90 5.97 1.32
N GLY A 67 24.31 6.09 2.58
CA GLY A 67 23.78 7.10 3.51
C GLY A 67 22.60 6.65 4.37
N GLY A 68 22.14 5.39 4.29
CA GLY A 68 21.06 4.95 5.14
C GLY A 68 20.58 3.52 4.95
N ARG A 69 19.52 3.21 5.67
CA ARG A 69 18.78 1.95 5.58
C ARG A 69 17.29 2.25 5.57
N LYS A 70 16.55 1.44 4.84
CA LYS A 70 15.10 1.54 4.72
C LYS A 70 14.45 0.24 5.19
N LEU A 71 13.42 0.37 6.00
CA LEU A 71 12.57 -0.72 6.43
C LEU A 71 11.23 -0.60 5.73
N ILE A 72 10.82 -1.66 5.06
CA ILE A 72 9.57 -1.72 4.31
C ILE A 72 8.70 -2.80 4.94
N ALA A 73 7.53 -2.42 5.41
CA ALA A 73 6.48 -3.33 5.86
C ALA A 73 5.40 -3.42 4.78
N GLU A 74 5.23 -4.59 4.22
CA GLU A 74 4.22 -4.88 3.21
C GLU A 74 3.06 -5.63 3.84
N LEU A 75 1.85 -5.06 3.80
CA LEU A 75 0.63 -5.73 4.26
C LEU A 75 0.25 -6.82 3.27
N LEU A 76 0.17 -8.06 3.74
CA LEU A 76 -0.20 -9.25 2.97
C LEU A 76 -1.66 -9.65 3.18
N ASP A 77 -2.20 -9.38 4.38
CA ASP A 77 -3.58 -9.67 4.75
C ASP A 77 -4.05 -8.75 5.88
N HIS A 78 -5.37 -8.45 5.91
CA HIS A 78 -6.02 -7.64 6.92
C HIS A 78 -7.49 -8.04 7.04
N PRO A 79 -8.09 -8.10 8.25
CA PRO A 79 -9.47 -8.57 8.43
C PRO A 79 -10.52 -7.68 7.75
N HIS A 80 -10.24 -6.38 7.69
CA HIS A 80 -11.13 -5.42 7.04
C HIS A 80 -10.70 -5.09 5.62
N ASP A 81 -11.68 -4.80 4.78
CA ASP A 81 -11.47 -4.40 3.40
C ASP A 81 -11.07 -2.91 3.34
N LEU A 82 -9.78 -2.64 3.11
CA LEU A 82 -9.26 -1.27 2.94
C LEU A 82 -9.59 -0.75 1.53
N THR A 83 -10.85 -0.44 1.28
CA THR A 83 -11.34 -0.13 -0.08
C THR A 83 -11.12 1.31 -0.50
N SER A 84 -11.19 2.27 0.43
CA SER A 84 -10.94 3.68 0.15
C SER A 84 -9.46 4.05 0.33
N GLU A 85 -9.04 5.15 -0.30
CA GLU A 85 -7.68 5.68 -0.08
C GLU A 85 -7.50 6.15 1.36
N ASP A 86 -8.53 6.77 1.94
CA ASP A 86 -8.49 7.26 3.32
C ASP A 86 -8.28 6.13 4.33
N GLU A 87 -8.96 4.97 4.15
CA GLU A 87 -8.75 3.79 4.99
C GLU A 87 -7.32 3.25 4.87
N ARG A 88 -6.79 3.20 3.64
CA ARG A 88 -5.41 2.77 3.39
C ARG A 88 -4.40 3.72 4.00
N ASP A 89 -4.62 5.04 3.89
CA ASP A 89 -3.72 6.04 4.46
C ASP A 89 -3.76 6.04 5.99
N ALA A 90 -4.94 5.90 6.58
CA ALA A 90 -5.10 5.75 8.01
C ALA A 90 -4.38 4.49 8.53
N PHE A 91 -4.54 3.37 7.82
CA PHE A 91 -3.83 2.13 8.16
C PHE A 91 -2.31 2.29 8.02
N ARG A 92 -1.82 2.86 6.88
CA ARG A 92 -0.39 3.11 6.66
C ARG A 92 0.20 3.99 7.75
N THR A 93 -0.51 5.03 8.15
CA THR A 93 -0.08 5.94 9.21
C THR A 93 0.02 5.21 10.55
N THR A 94 -1.02 4.46 10.93
CA THR A 94 -1.04 3.70 12.18
C THR A 94 0.07 2.65 12.23
N ALA A 95 0.26 1.89 11.16
CA ALA A 95 1.32 0.88 11.09
C ALA A 95 2.71 1.52 11.10
N ARG A 96 2.89 2.66 10.41
CA ARG A 96 4.13 3.43 10.45
C ARG A 96 4.44 3.94 11.86
N ASP A 97 3.47 4.46 12.57
CA ASP A 97 3.65 4.91 13.96
C ASP A 97 4.17 3.78 14.85
N GLN A 98 3.69 2.54 14.67
CA GLN A 98 4.21 1.38 15.42
C GLN A 98 5.66 1.04 15.05
N ILE A 99 6.05 1.18 13.80
CA ILE A 99 7.42 0.94 13.33
C ILE A 99 8.37 2.03 13.86
N GLU A 100 7.96 3.29 13.81
CA GLU A 100 8.77 4.43 14.24
C GLU A 100 9.06 4.43 15.75
N ARG A 101 8.31 3.70 16.57
CA ARG A 101 8.62 3.48 17.99
C ARG A 101 10.04 2.89 18.23
N PHE A 102 10.60 2.23 17.22
CA PHE A 102 11.94 1.64 17.25
C PHE A 102 13.02 2.58 16.73
N GLY A 103 12.64 3.73 16.19
CA GLY A 103 13.52 4.66 15.51
C GLY A 103 13.74 5.96 16.26
N PHE A 104 14.52 6.81 15.65
CA PHE A 104 14.57 8.24 15.93
C PHE A 104 14.67 8.99 14.60
N THR A 105 14.20 10.22 14.60
CA THR A 105 14.37 11.15 13.47
C THR A 105 14.68 12.53 14.04
N ARG A 106 15.76 13.14 13.55
CA ARG A 106 16.12 14.52 13.81
C ARG A 106 16.35 15.22 12.50
N SER A 107 15.66 16.30 12.27
CA SER A 107 15.88 17.12 11.09
C SER A 107 15.69 18.60 11.40
N ASN A 108 16.33 19.43 10.58
CA ASN A 108 16.07 20.86 10.58
C ASN A 108 15.92 21.32 9.14
N PHE A 109 14.73 21.82 8.82
CA PHE A 109 14.39 22.23 7.47
C PHE A 109 15.24 23.41 6.97
N TYR A 110 15.56 24.37 7.87
CA TYR A 110 16.34 25.54 7.48
C TYR A 110 17.83 25.27 7.34
N GLN A 111 18.33 24.20 7.95
CA GLN A 111 19.76 23.82 7.93
C GLN A 111 20.06 22.66 6.98
N ASP A 112 19.06 22.17 6.25
CA ASP A 112 19.16 20.98 5.38
C ASP A 112 19.79 19.78 6.12
N TYR A 113 19.43 19.61 7.39
CA TYR A 113 19.94 18.54 8.24
C TYR A 113 18.88 17.46 8.42
N HIS A 114 19.30 16.20 8.19
CA HIS A 114 18.46 15.03 8.45
C HIS A 114 19.30 13.87 9.00
N SER A 115 18.84 13.26 10.10
CA SER A 115 19.41 12.06 10.69
C SER A 115 18.31 11.19 11.22
N CYS A 116 18.31 9.90 10.89
CA CYS A 116 17.33 8.95 11.39
C CYS A 116 17.95 7.58 11.61
N ALA A 117 17.29 6.77 12.44
CA ALA A 117 17.69 5.38 12.65
C ALA A 117 17.53 4.55 11.38
N PHE A 118 16.43 4.78 10.68
CA PHE A 118 16.08 4.16 9.39
C PHE A 118 14.95 4.97 8.74
N TYR A 119 14.75 4.78 7.46
CA TYR A 119 13.56 5.24 6.74
C TYR A 119 12.51 4.15 6.81
N SER A 120 11.27 4.49 7.17
CA SER A 120 10.17 3.54 7.20
C SER A 120 9.23 3.73 6.00
N GLU A 121 8.73 2.62 5.48
CA GLU A 121 7.68 2.62 4.45
C GLU A 121 6.67 1.51 4.74
N VAL A 122 5.38 1.81 4.65
CA VAL A 122 4.30 0.84 4.75
C VAL A 122 3.58 0.76 3.40
N ARG A 123 3.47 -0.43 2.85
CA ARG A 123 2.81 -0.70 1.57
C ARG A 123 1.64 -1.65 1.74
N ILE A 124 0.63 -1.49 0.89
CA ILE A 124 -0.39 -2.52 0.70
C ILE A 124 0.13 -3.44 -0.40
N GLY A 125 0.42 -4.68 -0.06
CA GLY A 125 1.04 -5.64 -0.96
C GLY A 125 0.06 -6.23 -1.99
N SER A 126 0.61 -6.78 -3.06
CA SER A 126 -0.21 -7.47 -4.07
C SER A 126 -0.95 -8.69 -3.49
N ALA A 127 -0.32 -9.39 -2.52
CA ALA A 127 -0.94 -10.52 -1.82
C ALA A 127 -2.21 -10.14 -1.06
N TYR A 128 -2.27 -8.92 -0.48
CA TYR A 128 -3.48 -8.42 0.17
C TYR A 128 -4.68 -8.42 -0.79
N TRP A 129 -4.51 -7.92 -2.00
CA TRP A 129 -5.59 -7.85 -2.99
C TRP A 129 -6.04 -9.23 -3.46
N THR A 130 -5.11 -10.16 -3.58
CA THR A 130 -5.41 -11.57 -3.87
C THR A 130 -6.24 -12.21 -2.76
N THR A 131 -5.83 -12.02 -1.50
CA THR A 131 -6.54 -12.54 -0.33
C THR A 131 -7.92 -11.88 -0.20
N LEU A 132 -8.03 -10.57 -0.43
CA LEU A 132 -9.30 -9.85 -0.43
C LEU A 132 -10.25 -10.40 -1.50
N ALA A 133 -9.78 -10.62 -2.73
CA ALA A 133 -10.59 -11.20 -3.80
C ALA A 133 -11.09 -12.61 -3.42
N ALA A 134 -10.23 -13.45 -2.85
CA ALA A 134 -10.60 -14.78 -2.38
C ALA A 134 -11.68 -14.74 -1.27
N ARG A 135 -11.55 -13.84 -0.29
CA ARG A 135 -12.56 -13.64 0.78
C ARG A 135 -13.92 -13.22 0.23
N ARG A 136 -13.92 -12.44 -0.85
CA ARG A 136 -15.15 -12.02 -1.54
C ARG A 136 -15.74 -13.11 -2.44
N GLY A 137 -15.18 -14.32 -2.44
CA GLY A 137 -15.60 -15.43 -3.29
C GLY A 137 -15.34 -15.20 -4.77
N MET A 138 -14.40 -14.30 -5.10
CA MET A 138 -14.00 -14.03 -6.47
C MET A 138 -12.89 -15.00 -6.89
N ALA A 139 -13.06 -15.65 -8.06
CA ALA A 139 -11.98 -16.43 -8.63
C ALA A 139 -10.78 -15.54 -8.93
N HIS A 140 -9.57 -16.00 -8.61
CA HIS A 140 -8.37 -15.25 -8.92
C HIS A 140 -8.23 -15.16 -10.45
N PRO A 141 -8.24 -13.96 -11.06
CA PRO A 141 -8.32 -13.79 -12.52
C PRO A 141 -7.07 -14.27 -13.26
N VAL A 142 -6.10 -14.86 -12.55
CA VAL A 142 -4.84 -15.39 -13.11
C VAL A 142 -5.07 -16.61 -13.98
N ASP A 143 -6.09 -17.41 -13.68
CA ASP A 143 -6.27 -18.73 -14.30
C ASP A 143 -7.01 -18.67 -15.66
N GLN A 144 -7.71 -17.59 -15.93
CA GLN A 144 -8.44 -17.41 -17.18
C GLN A 144 -7.77 -16.39 -18.10
N LYS A 145 -6.69 -16.80 -18.76
CA LYS A 145 -6.02 -15.97 -19.75
C LYS A 145 -6.91 -15.72 -20.95
N MET A 146 -6.99 -14.49 -21.41
CA MET A 146 -7.64 -14.14 -22.67
C MET A 146 -6.75 -13.23 -23.51
N THR A 147 -6.98 -13.27 -24.81
CA THR A 147 -6.30 -12.33 -25.72
C THR A 147 -6.92 -10.93 -25.62
N LEU A 148 -6.16 -9.90 -26.00
CA LEU A 148 -6.67 -8.56 -26.10
C LEU A 148 -7.91 -8.48 -27.02
N ALA A 149 -7.91 -9.23 -28.11
CA ALA A 149 -9.04 -9.31 -29.03
C ALA A 149 -10.30 -9.89 -28.36
N ALA A 150 -10.16 -10.94 -27.56
CA ALA A 150 -11.24 -11.53 -26.79
C ALA A 150 -11.76 -10.55 -25.72
N PHE A 151 -10.85 -9.92 -24.96
CA PHE A 151 -11.19 -8.91 -23.96
C PHE A 151 -12.02 -7.77 -24.56
N ARG A 152 -11.57 -7.20 -25.68
CA ARG A 152 -12.29 -6.12 -26.39
C ARG A 152 -13.66 -6.52 -26.91
N LYS A 153 -13.89 -7.79 -27.23
CA LYS A 153 -15.20 -8.31 -27.60
C LYS A 153 -16.14 -8.47 -26.42
N THR A 154 -15.57 -8.74 -25.24
CA THR A 154 -16.32 -9.06 -24.03
C THR A 154 -16.74 -7.80 -23.28
N ILE A 155 -15.83 -6.86 -23.07
CA ILE A 155 -16.14 -5.59 -22.39
C ILE A 155 -16.98 -4.68 -23.30
N LYS A 156 -17.95 -3.98 -22.73
CA LYS A 156 -18.90 -3.13 -23.48
C LYS A 156 -18.96 -1.71 -22.87
N PRO A 157 -19.30 -0.71 -23.69
CA PRO A 157 -19.75 0.55 -23.12
C PRO A 157 -20.95 0.34 -22.18
N GLY A 158 -20.92 1.01 -21.03
CA GLY A 158 -21.86 0.83 -19.93
C GLY A 158 -21.34 -0.11 -18.81
N ASP A 159 -20.38 -1.01 -19.10
CA ASP A 159 -19.74 -1.80 -18.05
C ASP A 159 -19.00 -0.87 -17.06
N THR A 160 -18.93 -1.26 -15.80
CA THR A 160 -18.21 -0.51 -14.75
C THR A 160 -16.95 -1.26 -14.34
N LEU A 161 -15.83 -0.54 -14.31
CA LEU A 161 -14.54 -1.02 -13.81
C LEU A 161 -14.14 -0.25 -12.55
N LYS A 162 -13.97 -0.94 -11.44
CA LYS A 162 -13.43 -0.38 -10.19
C LYS A 162 -12.00 -0.86 -10.00
N LEU A 163 -11.04 0.08 -10.01
CA LEU A 163 -9.64 -0.26 -9.77
C LEU A 163 -9.47 -0.67 -8.31
N ILE A 164 -9.02 -1.89 -8.06
CA ILE A 164 -8.78 -2.41 -6.70
C ILE A 164 -7.30 -2.60 -6.38
N HIS A 165 -6.43 -2.68 -7.40
CA HIS A 165 -4.99 -2.72 -7.20
C HIS A 165 -4.24 -2.11 -8.38
N ALA A 166 -3.16 -1.40 -8.06
CA ALA A 166 -2.13 -0.96 -9.00
C ALA A 166 -0.75 -1.20 -8.37
N PRO A 167 0.31 -1.47 -9.17
CA PRO A 167 1.66 -1.73 -8.65
C PRO A 167 2.40 -0.44 -8.23
N TRP A 168 1.76 0.71 -8.37
CA TRP A 168 2.23 2.03 -7.94
C TRP A 168 1.14 2.76 -7.17
N SER A 169 1.49 3.87 -6.53
CA SER A 169 0.50 4.75 -5.90
C SER A 169 -0.45 5.30 -6.98
N ASN A 170 -1.74 5.04 -6.83
CA ASN A 170 -2.75 5.45 -7.79
C ASN A 170 -3.99 5.97 -7.04
N PRO A 171 -4.35 7.26 -7.20
CA PRO A 171 -5.49 7.87 -6.50
C PRO A 171 -6.84 7.29 -6.94
N ASN A 172 -6.87 6.53 -8.03
CA ASN A 172 -8.10 5.91 -8.53
C ASN A 172 -8.39 4.52 -7.92
N ILE A 173 -7.54 4.02 -7.00
CA ILE A 173 -7.85 2.78 -6.28
C ILE A 173 -9.11 2.99 -5.45
N GLY A 174 -10.08 2.09 -5.60
CA GLY A 174 -11.42 2.16 -4.98
C GLY A 174 -12.46 2.92 -5.80
N VAL A 175 -12.04 3.65 -6.86
CA VAL A 175 -12.96 4.42 -7.72
C VAL A 175 -13.54 3.52 -8.82
N ALA A 176 -14.87 3.46 -8.88
CA ALA A 176 -15.61 2.82 -9.96
C ALA A 176 -15.82 3.81 -11.12
N ARG A 177 -15.56 3.37 -12.35
CA ARG A 177 -15.68 4.19 -13.56
C ARG A 177 -16.38 3.42 -14.66
N THR A 178 -17.28 4.08 -15.39
CA THR A 178 -18.01 3.48 -16.50
C THR A 178 -17.15 3.44 -17.75
N VAL A 179 -17.17 2.32 -18.45
CA VAL A 179 -16.60 2.17 -19.80
C VAL A 179 -17.44 2.98 -20.78
N GLU A 180 -16.85 3.99 -21.38
CA GLU A 180 -17.52 4.85 -22.37
C GLU A 180 -17.30 4.34 -23.79
N LYS A 181 -16.06 3.92 -24.08
CA LYS A 181 -15.66 3.44 -25.42
C LYS A 181 -14.61 2.33 -25.32
N VAL A 182 -14.74 1.36 -26.23
CA VAL A 182 -13.75 0.30 -26.44
C VAL A 182 -13.09 0.54 -27.79
N ARG A 183 -11.82 0.96 -27.77
CA ARG A 183 -11.04 1.28 -28.98
C ARG A 183 -10.03 0.19 -29.30
N SER A 184 -9.31 0.35 -30.40
CA SER A 184 -8.24 -0.60 -30.80
C SER A 184 -7.02 -0.59 -29.88
N VAL A 185 -6.73 0.56 -29.27
CA VAL A 185 -5.50 0.81 -28.49
C VAL A 185 -5.75 1.11 -27.02
N ASP A 186 -7.00 1.44 -26.65
CA ASP A 186 -7.37 1.84 -25.28
C ASP A 186 -8.84 1.58 -24.95
N LEU A 187 -9.15 1.65 -23.64
CA LEU A 187 -10.49 1.88 -23.11
C LEU A 187 -10.63 3.34 -22.71
N VAL A 188 -11.77 3.96 -22.97
CA VAL A 188 -12.14 5.22 -22.33
C VAL A 188 -13.03 4.90 -21.14
N ILE A 189 -12.57 5.23 -19.94
CA ILE A 189 -13.26 4.98 -18.68
C ILE A 189 -13.28 6.26 -17.83
N GLY A 190 -14.51 6.75 -17.52
CA GLY A 190 -14.69 7.97 -16.71
C GLY A 190 -13.88 9.16 -17.24
N GLY A 191 -13.90 9.40 -18.55
CA GLY A 191 -13.16 10.46 -19.21
C GLY A 191 -11.64 10.26 -19.33
N SER A 192 -11.11 9.14 -18.83
CA SER A 192 -9.67 8.81 -18.87
C SER A 192 -9.38 7.69 -19.86
N HIS A 193 -8.16 7.66 -20.38
CA HIS A 193 -7.70 6.63 -21.30
C HIS A 193 -6.91 5.56 -20.56
N LEU A 194 -7.35 4.30 -20.63
CA LEU A 194 -6.60 3.13 -20.20
C LEU A 194 -6.00 2.46 -21.42
N SER A 195 -4.74 2.77 -21.72
CA SER A 195 -4.01 2.17 -22.85
C SER A 195 -3.75 0.70 -22.62
N TYR A 196 -3.89 -0.11 -23.66
CA TYR A 196 -3.53 -1.52 -23.59
C TYR A 196 -2.00 -1.66 -23.69
N PRO A 197 -1.37 -2.33 -22.71
CA PRO A 197 0.06 -2.62 -22.79
C PRO A 197 0.36 -3.57 -23.96
N ARG A 198 1.42 -3.32 -24.71
CA ARG A 198 1.74 -4.05 -25.95
C ARG A 198 1.97 -5.56 -25.80
N ALA A 199 2.44 -5.99 -24.63
CA ALA A 199 2.80 -7.40 -24.35
C ALA A 199 1.95 -8.02 -23.24
N SER A 200 0.79 -7.45 -22.93
CA SER A 200 0.07 -7.80 -21.70
C SER A 200 -0.83 -8.99 -21.90
N ALA A 201 -0.72 -9.93 -20.99
CA ALA A 201 -1.73 -10.93 -20.80
C ALA A 201 -2.91 -10.32 -20.04
N PHE A 202 -4.11 -10.45 -20.61
CA PHE A 202 -5.35 -10.20 -19.91
C PHE A 202 -5.81 -11.49 -19.25
N ALA A 203 -6.30 -11.38 -18.04
CA ALA A 203 -7.05 -12.44 -17.42
C ALA A 203 -8.41 -11.86 -16.98
N CYS A 204 -9.48 -12.59 -17.22
CA CYS A 204 -10.83 -12.15 -16.87
C CYS A 204 -11.70 -13.37 -16.60
N ASP A 205 -12.40 -13.38 -15.47
CA ASP A 205 -13.34 -14.43 -15.07
C ASP A 205 -14.81 -13.98 -15.14
N GLY A 206 -15.05 -12.82 -15.75
CA GLY A 206 -16.37 -12.20 -15.84
C GLY A 206 -16.72 -11.27 -14.67
N ARG A 207 -15.87 -11.21 -13.64
CA ARG A 207 -16.02 -10.33 -12.47
C ARG A 207 -14.77 -9.49 -12.21
N MET A 208 -13.62 -10.07 -12.50
CA MET A 208 -12.33 -9.43 -12.30
C MET A 208 -11.61 -9.32 -13.63
N VAL A 209 -10.88 -8.21 -13.82
CA VAL A 209 -9.99 -8.00 -14.96
C VAL A 209 -8.60 -7.73 -14.44
N ARG A 210 -7.65 -8.59 -14.77
CA ARG A 210 -6.24 -8.39 -14.50
C ARG A 210 -5.51 -7.99 -15.78
N ILE A 211 -4.81 -6.88 -15.74
CA ILE A 211 -3.99 -6.38 -16.83
C ILE A 211 -2.54 -6.41 -16.38
N ALA A 212 -1.74 -7.34 -16.94
CA ALA A 212 -0.33 -7.40 -16.62
C ALA A 212 0.38 -6.14 -17.16
N MET A 213 1.16 -5.50 -16.29
CA MET A 213 1.95 -4.30 -16.56
C MET A 213 3.44 -4.59 -16.40
N GLY A 214 3.80 -5.87 -16.33
CA GLY A 214 5.13 -6.33 -15.97
C GLY A 214 6.24 -5.71 -16.82
N THR A 215 7.33 -5.40 -16.13
CA THR A 215 8.59 -4.98 -16.72
C THR A 215 9.66 -5.98 -16.28
N ASP A 216 10.85 -5.93 -16.88
CA ASP A 216 11.99 -6.78 -16.48
C ASP A 216 12.35 -6.62 -14.99
N ARG A 217 12.05 -5.45 -14.40
CA ARG A 217 12.30 -5.16 -12.97
C ARG A 217 11.16 -5.60 -12.03
N ASN A 218 9.95 -5.72 -12.54
CA ASN A 218 8.77 -6.13 -11.80
C ASN A 218 7.82 -6.92 -12.71
N PRO A 219 8.12 -8.20 -12.95
CA PRO A 219 7.34 -9.04 -13.87
C PRO A 219 5.90 -9.29 -13.38
N ASP A 220 5.66 -9.18 -12.06
CA ASP A 220 4.35 -9.42 -11.45
C ASP A 220 3.48 -8.17 -11.38
N ALA A 221 3.99 -7.02 -11.82
CA ALA A 221 3.24 -5.78 -11.84
C ALA A 221 1.96 -5.92 -12.67
N HIS A 222 0.81 -5.58 -12.08
CA HIS A 222 -0.48 -5.65 -12.75
C HIS A 222 -1.45 -4.61 -12.21
N LEU A 223 -2.45 -4.27 -13.03
CA LEU A 223 -3.68 -3.61 -12.61
C LEU A 223 -4.75 -4.68 -12.38
N LEU A 224 -5.54 -4.53 -11.33
CA LEU A 224 -6.67 -5.40 -11.03
C LEU A 224 -7.93 -4.55 -10.91
N TYR A 225 -8.94 -4.88 -11.69
CA TYR A 225 -10.23 -4.23 -11.67
C TYR A 225 -11.32 -5.22 -11.28
N GLU A 226 -12.24 -4.79 -10.43
CA GLU A 226 -13.55 -5.39 -10.28
C GLU A 226 -14.42 -4.94 -11.45
N TRP A 227 -15.04 -5.89 -12.16
CA TRP A 227 -15.88 -5.63 -13.31
C TRP A 227 -17.33 -5.98 -13.01
N THR A 228 -18.20 -5.01 -13.15
CA THR A 228 -19.63 -5.19 -13.03
C THR A 228 -20.31 -4.79 -14.34
N ARG A 229 -21.33 -5.53 -14.69
CA ARG A 229 -22.22 -5.22 -15.80
C ARG A 229 -23.62 -5.07 -15.23
N ASP A 230 -24.21 -3.90 -15.40
CA ASP A 230 -25.62 -3.72 -15.06
C ASP A 230 -26.44 -4.70 -15.89
N ALA A 231 -27.29 -5.50 -15.25
CA ALA A 231 -28.23 -6.36 -15.95
C ALA A 231 -29.18 -5.45 -16.69
N ALA A 232 -29.17 -5.56 -18.03
CA ALA A 232 -30.09 -4.84 -18.90
C ALA A 232 -31.53 -5.35 -18.69
#